data_da742deaa951fbacc5dbb3711b597e54
#
_entry.id   da742deaa951fbacc5dbb3711b597e54
#
_cell.length_a   1.000
_cell.length_b   1.000
_cell.length_c   1.000
_cell.angle_alpha   90.00
_cell.angle_beta   90.00
_cell.angle_gamma   90.00
#
_symmetry.space_group_name_H-M   'P 1'
#
loop_
_entity.id
_entity.type
_entity.pdbx_description
1 polymer ?
#
loop_
_entity_poly.entity_id
_entity_poly.type
_entity_poly.pdbx_seq_one_letter_code
_entity_poly.pdbx_strand_id
1 'polypeptide(L)'
;MKKITFGTDGWRGLIADDFTYQNVGICGWSIASYIKESLINERGVIVGYDTRFGSKEFAIQISNIFLSVGIDTYLVTEPTPTPVITSEVISRGCDMGIIITASHNDWKWNGIKLRNSKGLSLDKEELNLIEKKSNARSKDEIIKLYSGKLKGLLTEISPKDGYLELIRSKLPISEIRKSDIKILNDNMYGTTLGYLESLLDDSNSSIIVDSINNYINPNFPDIIRPEPIEINL
;
A
#
# COMPACT_ATOMS: atom_id res chain seq x y z
N MET A 1 15.29 20.44 6.74
CA MET A 1 14.48 19.28 6.33
C MET A 1 14.31 18.38 7.54
N LYS A 2 13.09 18.01 7.90
CA LYS A 2 12.87 17.04 8.98
C LYS A 2 13.45 15.68 8.55
N LYS A 3 13.99 14.93 9.51
CA LYS A 3 14.55 13.61 9.23
C LYS A 3 13.44 12.61 8.89
N ILE A 4 13.68 11.78 7.89
CA ILE A 4 12.89 10.60 7.65
C ILE A 4 13.27 9.57 8.70
N THR A 5 12.32 9.11 9.49
CA THR A 5 12.55 8.12 10.56
C THR A 5 11.58 6.96 10.40
N PHE A 6 12.11 5.77 10.20
CA PHE A 6 11.32 4.56 10.07
C PHE A 6 10.94 4.01 11.45
N GLY A 7 9.64 3.78 11.65
CA GLY A 7 9.15 2.98 12.76
C GLY A 7 9.24 1.48 12.45
N THR A 8 8.54 0.66 13.24
CA THR A 8 8.55 -0.81 13.08
C THR A 8 7.89 -1.33 11.79
N ASP A 9 7.04 -0.52 11.14
CA ASP A 9 6.25 -0.94 9.96
C ASP A 9 6.28 0.13 8.85
N GLY A 10 7.34 0.94 8.80
CA GLY A 10 7.52 1.95 7.77
C GLY A 10 7.71 3.37 8.31
N TRP A 11 7.68 4.35 7.42
CA TRP A 11 7.75 5.77 7.73
C TRP A 11 6.36 6.40 7.60
N ARG A 12 5.98 7.26 8.56
CA ARG A 12 4.75 8.05 8.53
C ARG A 12 5.07 9.51 8.78
N GLY A 13 4.32 10.40 8.14
CA GLY A 13 4.46 11.85 8.29
C GLY A 13 3.15 12.59 8.05
N LEU A 14 3.06 13.81 8.54
CA LEU A 14 1.95 14.71 8.24
C LEU A 14 2.02 15.15 6.79
N ILE A 15 0.90 15.06 6.07
CA ILE A 15 0.78 15.49 4.68
C ILE A 15 1.10 16.99 4.60
N ALA A 16 1.88 17.37 3.59
CA ALA A 16 2.37 18.74 3.33
C ALA A 16 3.41 19.29 4.33
N ASP A 17 3.68 18.62 5.45
CA ASP A 17 4.75 18.97 6.39
C ASP A 17 5.95 18.02 6.28
N ASP A 18 5.76 16.78 6.71
CA ASP A 18 6.79 15.74 6.62
C ASP A 18 6.62 14.90 5.35
N PHE A 19 5.39 14.50 5.05
CA PHE A 19 5.04 13.68 3.91
C PHE A 19 4.75 14.56 2.69
N THR A 20 5.82 14.93 1.99
CA THR A 20 5.82 15.81 0.82
C THR A 20 6.36 15.06 -0.38
N TYR A 21 6.05 15.52 -1.60
CA TYR A 21 6.64 14.96 -2.82
C TYR A 21 8.17 14.88 -2.75
N GLN A 22 8.80 15.87 -2.14
CA GLN A 22 10.25 15.88 -2.00
C GLN A 22 10.75 14.77 -1.07
N ASN A 23 10.17 14.63 0.12
CA ASN A 23 10.59 13.63 1.09
C ASN A 23 10.22 12.20 0.63
N VAL A 24 9.06 12.03 -0.01
CA VAL A 24 8.66 10.77 -0.66
C VAL A 24 9.63 10.41 -1.78
N GLY A 25 10.05 11.38 -2.59
CA GLY A 25 11.06 11.17 -3.62
C GLY A 25 12.41 10.72 -3.05
N ILE A 26 12.87 11.35 -1.97
CA ILE A 26 14.10 10.95 -1.24
C ILE A 26 13.97 9.51 -0.73
N CYS A 27 12.86 9.19 -0.09
CA CYS A 27 12.58 7.87 0.45
C CYS A 27 12.53 6.81 -0.66
N GLY A 28 11.78 7.07 -1.74
CA GLY A 28 11.68 6.19 -2.91
C GLY A 28 13.04 5.89 -3.53
N TRP A 29 13.90 6.90 -3.66
CA TRP A 29 15.27 6.74 -4.13
C TRP A 29 16.13 5.88 -3.21
N SER A 30 15.97 6.05 -1.91
CA SER A 30 16.74 5.28 -0.93
C SER A 30 16.30 3.82 -0.92
N ILE A 31 15.00 3.57 -1.12
CA ILE A 31 14.45 2.22 -1.33
C ILE A 31 15.00 1.63 -2.64
N ALA A 32 15.00 2.38 -3.75
CA ALA A 32 15.55 1.91 -5.01
C ALA A 32 17.04 1.54 -4.91
N SER A 33 17.84 2.37 -4.22
CA SER A 33 19.25 2.08 -3.93
C SER A 33 19.40 0.81 -3.08
N TYR A 34 18.57 0.65 -2.07
CA TYR A 34 18.57 -0.54 -1.23
C TYR A 34 18.26 -1.81 -2.07
N ILE A 35 17.25 -1.77 -2.91
CA ILE A 35 16.90 -2.89 -3.79
C ILE A 35 18.08 -3.26 -4.69
N LYS A 36 18.69 -2.27 -5.37
CA LYS A 36 19.81 -2.51 -6.29
C LYS A 36 21.09 -3.03 -5.63
N GLU A 37 21.34 -2.66 -4.38
CA GLU A 37 22.55 -3.03 -3.65
C GLU A 37 22.42 -4.31 -2.85
N SER A 38 21.20 -4.62 -2.35
CA SER A 38 21.00 -5.65 -1.34
C SER A 38 20.19 -6.85 -1.84
N LEU A 39 19.41 -6.70 -2.92
CA LEU A 39 18.57 -7.77 -3.43
C LEU A 39 19.18 -8.39 -4.70
N ILE A 40 19.17 -9.73 -4.73
CA ILE A 40 19.82 -10.51 -5.81
C ILE A 40 18.86 -10.77 -6.98
N ASN A 41 17.57 -10.79 -6.71
CA ASN A 41 16.54 -11.12 -7.69
C ASN A 41 15.93 -9.84 -8.29
N GLU A 42 16.08 -9.66 -9.59
CA GLU A 42 15.50 -8.53 -10.32
C GLU A 42 14.09 -8.91 -10.83
N ARG A 43 13.18 -9.27 -9.92
CA ARG A 43 11.79 -9.65 -10.25
C ARG A 43 10.82 -8.48 -10.16
N GLY A 44 11.35 -7.29 -9.95
CA GLY A 44 10.58 -6.09 -9.84
C GLY A 44 9.89 -5.93 -8.47
N VAL A 45 9.11 -4.87 -8.37
CA VAL A 45 8.43 -4.47 -7.14
C VAL A 45 6.95 -4.23 -7.38
N ILE A 46 6.16 -4.33 -6.31
CA ILE A 46 4.74 -3.94 -6.34
C ILE A 46 4.59 -2.64 -5.58
N VAL A 47 3.90 -1.68 -6.18
CA VAL A 47 3.53 -0.42 -5.54
C VAL A 47 2.01 -0.34 -5.42
N GLY A 48 1.55 -0.25 -4.18
CA GLY A 48 0.15 -0.07 -3.85
C GLY A 48 -0.10 1.20 -3.04
N TYR A 49 -1.36 1.57 -2.89
CA TYR A 49 -1.76 2.77 -2.15
C TYR A 49 -3.14 2.60 -1.53
N ASP A 50 -3.41 3.40 -0.49
CA ASP A 50 -4.71 3.46 0.18
C ASP A 50 -5.57 4.64 -0.33
N THR A 51 -6.69 4.90 0.36
CA THR A 51 -7.68 5.92 -0.01
C THR A 51 -7.31 7.34 0.43
N ARG A 52 -6.18 7.55 1.09
CA ARG A 52 -5.75 8.85 1.64
C ARG A 52 -5.43 9.84 0.56
N PHE A 53 -5.53 11.12 0.92
CA PHE A 53 -5.15 12.21 0.04
C PHE A 53 -3.72 12.05 -0.48
N GLY A 54 -3.55 12.14 -1.80
CA GLY A 54 -2.27 12.06 -2.48
C GLY A 54 -1.64 10.66 -2.54
N SER A 55 -2.26 9.61 -1.97
CA SER A 55 -1.65 8.27 -1.94
C SER A 55 -1.36 7.74 -3.34
N LYS A 56 -2.27 7.93 -4.30
CA LYS A 56 -2.08 7.52 -5.70
C LYS A 56 -0.91 8.27 -6.36
N GLU A 57 -0.86 9.57 -6.19
CA GLU A 57 0.16 10.45 -6.76
C GLU A 57 1.56 10.11 -6.19
N PHE A 58 1.64 9.85 -4.90
CA PHE A 58 2.89 9.40 -4.27
C PHE A 58 3.31 8.00 -4.74
N ALA A 59 2.36 7.09 -4.96
CA ALA A 59 2.64 5.78 -5.54
C ALA A 59 3.20 5.89 -6.97
N ILE A 60 2.59 6.73 -7.81
CA ILE A 60 3.08 7.04 -9.17
C ILE A 60 4.49 7.63 -9.11
N GLN A 61 4.74 8.56 -8.18
CA GLN A 61 6.07 9.16 -8.03
C GLN A 61 7.13 8.12 -7.69
N ILE A 62 6.87 7.24 -6.73
CA ILE A 62 7.80 6.16 -6.34
C ILE A 62 8.00 5.18 -7.50
N SER A 63 6.94 4.82 -8.20
CA SER A 63 7.01 3.95 -9.38
C SER A 63 7.93 4.56 -10.45
N ASN A 64 7.78 5.85 -10.76
CA ASN A 64 8.64 6.54 -11.73
C ASN A 64 10.12 6.53 -11.31
N ILE A 65 10.40 6.63 -10.01
CA ILE A 65 11.77 6.53 -9.50
C ILE A 65 12.32 5.13 -9.76
N PHE A 66 11.60 4.08 -9.45
CA PHE A 66 12.02 2.70 -9.68
C PHE A 66 12.26 2.43 -11.17
N LEU A 67 11.33 2.84 -12.02
CA LEU A 67 11.46 2.72 -13.48
C LEU A 67 12.69 3.47 -14.01
N SER A 68 13.01 4.64 -13.47
CA SER A 68 14.16 5.45 -13.92
C SER A 68 15.50 4.75 -13.70
N VAL A 69 15.58 3.87 -12.70
CA VAL A 69 16.79 3.09 -12.39
C VAL A 69 16.72 1.63 -12.90
N GLY A 70 15.70 1.30 -13.69
CA GLY A 70 15.57 0.00 -14.31
C GLY A 70 15.05 -1.07 -13.36
N ILE A 71 14.18 -0.72 -12.40
CA ILE A 71 13.43 -1.66 -11.59
C ILE A 71 12.04 -1.77 -12.19
N ASP A 72 11.65 -2.96 -12.62
CA ASP A 72 10.30 -3.24 -13.12
C ASP A 72 9.28 -3.05 -12.00
N THR A 73 8.16 -2.42 -12.33
CA THR A 73 7.20 -1.98 -11.32
C THR A 73 5.79 -2.40 -11.71
N TYR A 74 5.13 -3.12 -10.81
CA TYR A 74 3.70 -3.41 -10.87
C TYR A 74 2.98 -2.36 -10.02
N LEU A 75 2.18 -1.50 -10.65
CA LEU A 75 1.40 -0.47 -9.98
C LEU A 75 -0.08 -0.88 -9.92
N VAL A 76 -0.67 -0.86 -8.73
CA VAL A 76 -2.10 -1.12 -8.61
C VAL A 76 -2.92 0.02 -9.22
N THR A 77 -4.03 -0.32 -9.87
CA THR A 77 -4.93 0.65 -10.53
C THR A 77 -5.90 1.33 -9.57
N GLU A 78 -6.11 0.75 -8.38
CA GLU A 78 -7.09 1.20 -7.40
C GLU A 78 -6.53 1.11 -5.96
N PRO A 79 -7.10 1.85 -5.00
CA PRO A 79 -6.73 1.71 -3.59
C PRO A 79 -6.88 0.26 -3.14
N THR A 80 -5.79 -0.29 -2.59
CA THR A 80 -5.68 -1.73 -2.35
C THR A 80 -5.23 -2.01 -0.91
N PRO A 81 -5.88 -2.95 -0.19
CA PRO A 81 -5.49 -3.33 1.16
C PRO A 81 -4.07 -3.90 1.23
N THR A 82 -3.34 -3.58 2.30
CA THR A 82 -1.97 -4.10 2.54
C THR A 82 -1.87 -5.62 2.38
N PRO A 83 -2.77 -6.48 2.90
CA PRO A 83 -2.68 -7.93 2.72
C PRO A 83 -2.80 -8.37 1.26
N VAL A 84 -3.54 -7.64 0.43
CA VAL A 84 -3.66 -7.93 -1.00
C VAL A 84 -2.32 -7.68 -1.70
N ILE A 85 -1.68 -6.54 -1.42
CA ILE A 85 -0.33 -6.23 -1.93
C ILE A 85 0.67 -7.29 -1.47
N THR A 86 0.60 -7.68 -0.20
CA THR A 86 1.47 -8.73 0.36
C THR A 86 1.29 -10.06 -0.37
N SER A 87 0.05 -10.45 -0.65
CA SER A 87 -0.28 -11.66 -1.43
C SER A 87 0.31 -11.60 -2.84
N GLU A 88 0.21 -10.46 -3.51
CA GLU A 88 0.77 -10.25 -4.84
C GLU A 88 2.31 -10.32 -4.86
N VAL A 89 2.98 -9.76 -3.84
CA VAL A 89 4.44 -9.88 -3.69
C VAL A 89 4.86 -11.35 -3.69
N ILE A 90 4.17 -12.18 -2.90
CA ILE A 90 4.45 -13.60 -2.77
C ILE A 90 4.13 -14.35 -4.06
N SER A 91 2.95 -14.15 -4.62
CA SER A 91 2.47 -14.90 -5.78
C SER A 91 3.27 -14.61 -7.04
N ARG A 92 3.72 -13.38 -7.25
CA ARG A 92 4.58 -12.98 -8.37
C ARG A 92 6.06 -13.22 -8.09
N GLY A 93 6.43 -13.48 -6.84
CA GLY A 93 7.81 -13.60 -6.41
C GLY A 93 8.60 -12.29 -6.51
N CYS A 94 7.91 -11.15 -6.36
CA CYS A 94 8.56 -9.84 -6.43
C CYS A 94 9.57 -9.63 -5.31
N ASP A 95 10.54 -8.75 -5.56
CA ASP A 95 11.61 -8.45 -4.59
C ASP A 95 11.07 -7.71 -3.38
N MET A 96 10.09 -6.82 -3.58
CA MET A 96 9.52 -6.00 -2.52
C MET A 96 8.11 -5.50 -2.85
N GLY A 97 7.32 -5.26 -1.80
CA GLY A 97 6.08 -4.50 -1.84
C GLY A 97 6.24 -3.15 -1.16
N ILE A 98 5.78 -2.10 -1.82
CA ILE A 98 5.77 -0.72 -1.31
C ILE A 98 4.31 -0.28 -1.22
N ILE A 99 3.85 0.14 -0.04
CA ILE A 99 2.46 0.54 0.16
C ILE A 99 2.41 1.96 0.71
N ILE A 100 1.76 2.85 -0.02
CA ILE A 100 1.53 4.23 0.40
C ILE A 100 0.31 4.25 1.30
N THR A 101 0.56 4.36 2.61
CA THR A 101 -0.47 4.30 3.64
C THR A 101 0.06 4.75 5.00
N ALA A 102 -0.77 5.39 5.80
CA ALA A 102 -0.51 5.59 7.22
C ALA A 102 -1.33 4.64 8.12
N SER A 103 -1.84 3.53 7.56
CA SER A 103 -2.63 2.53 8.32
C SER A 103 -3.90 3.15 8.93
N HIS A 104 -3.98 3.18 10.27
CA HIS A 104 -5.10 3.67 11.06
C HIS A 104 -4.94 5.11 11.60
N ASN A 105 -3.91 5.84 11.19
CA ASN A 105 -3.79 7.25 11.57
C ASN A 105 -4.95 8.07 10.99
N ASP A 106 -5.22 9.23 11.56
CA ASP A 106 -6.21 10.17 11.04
C ASP A 106 -5.86 10.62 9.59
N TRP A 107 -6.77 11.36 8.97
CA TRP A 107 -6.68 11.77 7.56
C TRP A 107 -5.48 12.67 7.22
N LYS A 108 -4.88 13.34 8.23
CA LYS A 108 -3.74 14.25 8.04
C LYS A 108 -2.43 13.51 7.75
N TRP A 109 -2.38 12.21 8.01
CA TRP A 109 -1.17 11.41 7.89
C TRP A 109 -1.15 10.62 6.58
N ASN A 110 0.06 10.44 6.06
CA ASN A 110 0.34 9.41 5.06
C ASN A 110 1.68 8.73 5.40
N GLY A 111 2.08 7.71 4.62
CA GLY A 111 3.28 6.95 4.94
C GLY A 111 3.68 5.98 3.85
N ILE A 112 4.79 5.29 4.08
CA ILE A 112 5.33 4.23 3.24
C ILE A 112 5.57 3.01 4.10
N LYS A 113 4.88 1.91 3.80
CA LYS A 113 5.16 0.58 4.35
C LYS A 113 5.96 -0.24 3.36
N LEU A 114 6.84 -1.10 3.87
CA LEU A 114 7.68 -1.98 3.06
C LEU A 114 7.40 -3.44 3.43
N ARG A 115 7.36 -4.30 2.41
CA ARG A 115 7.25 -5.76 2.54
C ARG A 115 8.37 -6.42 1.74
N ASN A 116 9.09 -7.33 2.34
CA ASN A 116 10.10 -8.12 1.65
C ASN A 116 9.45 -9.17 0.73
N SER A 117 10.25 -9.92 -0.01
CA SER A 117 9.79 -10.96 -0.95
C SER A 117 8.97 -12.09 -0.30
N LYS A 118 9.02 -12.23 1.02
CA LYS A 118 8.19 -13.18 1.80
C LYS A 118 6.91 -12.54 2.33
N GLY A 119 6.63 -11.30 1.99
CA GLY A 119 5.47 -10.54 2.47
C GLY A 119 5.58 -10.02 3.92
N LEU A 120 6.74 -10.16 4.55
CA LEU A 120 6.99 -9.70 5.91
C LEU A 120 7.46 -8.23 5.92
N SER A 121 7.26 -7.54 7.04
CA SER A 121 7.91 -6.25 7.27
C SER A 121 9.42 -6.41 7.21
N LEU A 122 10.12 -5.40 6.73
CA LEU A 122 11.57 -5.37 6.78
C LEU A 122 12.04 -5.37 8.24
N ASP A 123 13.19 -5.96 8.49
CA ASP A 123 13.79 -5.91 9.81
C ASP A 123 14.40 -4.53 10.13
N LYS A 124 14.83 -4.35 11.37
CA LYS A 124 15.35 -3.07 11.85
C LYS A 124 16.64 -2.66 11.15
N GLU A 125 17.48 -3.61 10.76
CA GLU A 125 18.76 -3.35 10.08
C GLU A 125 18.50 -2.85 8.66
N GLU A 126 17.60 -3.52 7.93
CA GLU A 126 17.15 -3.12 6.59
C GLU A 126 16.53 -1.72 6.60
N LEU A 127 15.62 -1.45 7.54
CA LEU A 127 14.99 -0.13 7.71
C LEU A 127 16.01 0.96 8.06
N ASN A 128 16.98 0.67 8.93
CA ASN A 128 18.05 1.60 9.27
C ASN A 128 18.96 1.93 8.07
N LEU A 129 19.23 0.96 7.19
CA LEU A 129 19.99 1.21 5.96
C LEU A 129 19.25 2.18 5.03
N ILE A 130 17.95 1.97 4.82
CA ILE A 130 17.11 2.86 4.01
C ILE A 130 17.03 4.26 4.65
N GLU A 131 16.82 4.34 5.96
CA GLU A 131 16.78 5.59 6.72
C GLU A 131 18.08 6.38 6.60
N LYS A 132 19.23 5.72 6.79
CA LYS A 132 20.54 6.34 6.65
C LYS A 132 20.76 6.89 5.23
N LYS A 133 20.39 6.13 4.20
CA LYS A 133 20.43 6.58 2.80
C LYS A 133 19.53 7.79 2.57
N SER A 134 18.33 7.79 3.14
CA SER A 134 17.35 8.89 3.01
C SER A 134 17.87 10.18 3.65
N ASN A 135 18.51 10.09 4.81
CA ASN A 135 19.00 11.26 5.53
C ASN A 135 20.39 11.76 5.06
N ALA A 136 21.09 10.99 4.25
CA ALA A 136 22.41 11.37 3.70
C ALA A 136 22.31 12.16 2.38
N ARG A 137 21.15 12.18 1.71
CA ARG A 137 20.99 12.80 0.38
C ARG A 137 20.66 14.28 0.44
N SER A 138 21.23 15.04 -0.52
CA SER A 138 20.89 16.45 -0.74
C SER A 138 19.68 16.57 -1.68
N LYS A 139 18.98 17.71 -1.56
CA LYS A 139 17.81 18.02 -2.43
C LYS A 139 18.18 18.06 -3.93
N ASP A 140 19.34 18.56 -4.26
CA ASP A 140 19.78 18.79 -5.64
C ASP A 140 20.13 17.50 -6.38
N GLU A 141 20.56 16.47 -5.65
CA GLU A 141 20.81 15.14 -6.23
C GLU A 141 19.52 14.49 -6.74
N ILE A 142 18.42 14.71 -6.05
CA ILE A 142 17.12 14.07 -6.36
C ILE A 142 16.47 14.73 -7.57
N ILE A 143 16.54 16.04 -7.70
CA ILE A 143 15.96 16.77 -8.85
C ILE A 143 16.59 16.32 -10.16
N LYS A 144 17.91 16.06 -10.16
CA LYS A 144 18.64 15.57 -11.35
C LYS A 144 18.20 14.17 -11.80
N LEU A 145 17.63 13.38 -10.91
CA LEU A 145 17.28 11.99 -11.17
C LEU A 145 15.91 11.82 -11.84
N TYR A 146 15.04 12.83 -11.75
CA TYR A 146 13.70 12.82 -12.39
C TYR A 146 13.75 13.07 -13.91
N SER A 147 14.88 13.45 -14.48
CA SER A 147 15.01 13.84 -15.90
C SER A 147 15.42 12.70 -16.85
N GLY A 148 15.53 11.46 -16.34
CA GLY A 148 15.97 10.30 -17.11
C GLY A 148 14.85 9.60 -17.87
N LYS A 149 15.20 8.91 -18.99
CA LYS A 149 14.28 7.95 -19.62
C LYS A 149 13.98 6.81 -18.65
N LEU A 150 12.71 6.36 -18.62
CA LEU A 150 12.33 5.15 -17.89
C LEU A 150 13.06 3.95 -18.51
N LYS A 151 13.67 3.13 -17.67
CA LYS A 151 14.46 1.96 -18.06
C LYS A 151 13.80 0.64 -17.68
N GLY A 152 12.96 0.67 -16.63
CA GLY A 152 12.16 -0.46 -16.20
C GLY A 152 10.81 -0.51 -16.91
N LEU A 153 10.12 -1.63 -16.80
CA LEU A 153 8.78 -1.85 -17.34
C LEU A 153 7.73 -1.52 -16.28
N LEU A 154 6.74 -0.69 -16.66
CA LEU A 154 5.54 -0.47 -15.85
C LEU A 154 4.45 -1.45 -16.28
N THR A 155 3.88 -2.16 -15.31
CA THR A 155 2.69 -3.00 -15.49
C THR A 155 1.62 -2.57 -14.51
N GLU A 156 0.47 -2.15 -15.01
CA GLU A 156 -0.69 -1.88 -14.16
C GLU A 156 -1.41 -3.19 -13.81
N ILE A 157 -1.82 -3.33 -12.53
CA ILE A 157 -2.46 -4.54 -12.03
C ILE A 157 -3.71 -4.21 -11.19
N SER A 158 -4.72 -5.08 -11.28
CA SER A 158 -5.89 -5.09 -10.40
C SER A 158 -5.93 -6.42 -9.63
N PRO A 159 -5.38 -6.48 -8.41
CA PRO A 159 -5.15 -7.74 -7.71
C PRO A 159 -6.36 -8.26 -6.93
N LYS A 160 -7.49 -7.54 -6.89
CA LYS A 160 -8.66 -7.86 -6.08
C LYS A 160 -9.18 -9.27 -6.34
N ASP A 161 -9.45 -9.61 -7.60
CA ASP A 161 -10.07 -10.90 -7.95
C ASP A 161 -9.18 -12.08 -7.59
N GLY A 162 -7.88 -12.00 -7.87
CA GLY A 162 -6.91 -13.02 -7.48
C GLY A 162 -6.83 -13.24 -5.98
N TYR A 163 -6.92 -12.15 -5.20
CA TYR A 163 -6.97 -12.25 -3.74
C TYR A 163 -8.28 -12.86 -3.25
N LEU A 164 -9.43 -12.52 -3.84
CA LEU A 164 -10.71 -13.12 -3.50
C LEU A 164 -10.73 -14.62 -3.81
N GLU A 165 -10.14 -15.04 -4.93
CA GLU A 165 -9.96 -16.47 -5.24
C GLU A 165 -9.08 -17.19 -4.22
N LEU A 166 -7.99 -16.56 -3.79
CA LEU A 166 -7.16 -17.09 -2.70
C LEU A 166 -7.99 -17.29 -1.42
N ILE A 167 -8.79 -16.30 -1.03
CA ILE A 167 -9.66 -16.42 0.15
C ILE A 167 -10.68 -17.56 -0.02
N ARG A 168 -11.33 -17.67 -1.19
CA ARG A 168 -12.26 -18.76 -1.50
C ARG A 168 -11.59 -20.14 -1.41
N SER A 169 -10.34 -20.24 -1.80
CA SER A 169 -9.58 -21.49 -1.69
C SER A 169 -9.23 -21.90 -0.26
N LYS A 170 -9.25 -20.96 0.69
CA LYS A 170 -8.87 -21.19 2.09
C LYS A 170 -10.05 -21.30 3.04
N LEU A 171 -11.17 -20.72 2.68
CA LEU A 171 -12.37 -20.67 3.53
C LEU A 171 -13.54 -21.40 2.88
N PRO A 172 -14.41 -22.04 3.67
CA PRO A 172 -15.61 -22.72 3.17
C PRO A 172 -16.71 -21.70 2.83
N ILE A 173 -16.47 -20.83 1.87
CA ILE A 173 -17.38 -19.73 1.52
C ILE A 173 -18.77 -20.23 1.15
N SER A 174 -18.87 -21.37 0.44
CA SER A 174 -20.15 -21.99 0.09
C SER A 174 -20.99 -22.40 1.31
N GLU A 175 -20.35 -22.82 2.40
CA GLU A 175 -21.03 -23.15 3.64
C GLU A 175 -21.41 -21.87 4.42
N ILE A 176 -20.51 -20.88 4.45
CA ILE A 176 -20.75 -19.59 5.09
C ILE A 176 -22.00 -18.93 4.48
N ARG A 177 -22.11 -18.92 3.15
CA ARG A 177 -23.25 -18.32 2.42
C ARG A 177 -24.62 -18.91 2.73
N LYS A 178 -24.68 -20.13 3.27
CA LYS A 178 -25.94 -20.78 3.70
C LYS A 178 -26.43 -20.27 5.05
N SER A 179 -25.62 -19.50 5.76
CA SER A 179 -25.99 -18.95 7.06
C SER A 179 -27.03 -17.82 6.91
N ASP A 180 -28.04 -17.82 7.77
CA ASP A 180 -29.03 -16.72 7.83
C ASP A 180 -28.49 -15.59 8.72
N ILE A 181 -27.51 -14.86 8.19
CA ILE A 181 -26.82 -13.79 8.92
C ILE A 181 -26.96 -12.48 8.16
N LYS A 182 -27.24 -11.40 8.88
CA LYS A 182 -27.14 -10.03 8.37
C LYS A 182 -25.86 -9.41 8.86
N ILE A 183 -25.09 -8.83 7.95
CA ILE A 183 -23.81 -8.21 8.23
C ILE A 183 -23.92 -6.72 7.93
N LEU A 184 -23.62 -5.87 8.91
CA LEU A 184 -23.34 -4.47 8.69
C LEU A 184 -21.82 -4.30 8.60
N ASN A 185 -21.33 -3.91 7.42
CA ASN A 185 -19.91 -3.69 7.14
C ASN A 185 -19.61 -2.19 7.09
N ASP A 186 -18.84 -1.68 8.04
CA ASP A 186 -18.33 -0.31 7.98
C ASP A 186 -16.94 -0.31 7.35
N ASN A 187 -16.83 0.21 6.12
CA ASN A 187 -15.56 0.33 5.43
C ASN A 187 -14.69 1.50 5.92
N MET A 188 -15.21 2.38 6.77
CA MET A 188 -14.51 3.55 7.32
C MET A 188 -13.74 4.33 6.24
N TYR A 189 -14.30 4.44 5.03
CA TYR A 189 -13.69 5.05 3.84
C TYR A 189 -12.36 4.39 3.41
N GLY A 190 -12.08 3.17 3.89
CA GLY A 190 -10.85 2.42 3.66
C GLY A 190 -10.80 1.70 2.31
N THR A 191 -9.86 0.76 2.17
CA THR A 191 -9.53 0.09 0.90
C THR A 191 -10.32 -1.17 0.62
N THR A 192 -11.22 -1.60 1.53
CA THR A 192 -11.94 -2.88 1.44
C THR A 192 -13.28 -2.80 0.69
N LEU A 193 -13.49 -1.71 -0.06
CA LEU A 193 -14.73 -1.46 -0.81
C LEU A 193 -15.11 -2.63 -1.71
N GLY A 194 -16.28 -3.23 -1.46
CA GLY A 194 -16.80 -4.34 -2.24
C GLY A 194 -16.07 -5.68 -2.08
N TYR A 195 -15.14 -5.83 -1.14
CA TYR A 195 -14.46 -7.12 -0.91
C TYR A 195 -15.38 -8.12 -0.22
N LEU A 196 -16.04 -7.72 0.85
CA LEU A 196 -16.91 -8.60 1.61
C LEU A 196 -18.15 -8.98 0.80
N GLU A 197 -18.73 -8.00 0.11
CA GLU A 197 -19.87 -8.20 -0.79
C GLU A 197 -19.49 -9.20 -1.89
N SER A 198 -18.34 -9.03 -2.55
CA SER A 198 -17.88 -9.95 -3.60
C SER A 198 -17.60 -11.37 -3.09
N LEU A 199 -17.31 -11.54 -1.81
CA LEU A 199 -17.12 -12.86 -1.20
C LEU A 199 -18.44 -13.51 -0.83
N LEU A 200 -19.39 -12.77 -0.25
CA LEU A 200 -20.54 -13.31 0.45
C LEU A 200 -21.87 -13.09 -0.27
N ASP A 201 -22.00 -12.01 -1.03
CA ASP A 201 -23.24 -11.66 -1.71
C ASP A 201 -23.25 -12.24 -3.13
N ASP A 202 -24.03 -13.29 -3.33
CA ASP A 202 -24.37 -13.82 -4.65
C ASP A 202 -25.81 -14.36 -4.65
N SER A 203 -26.32 -14.71 -5.83
CA SER A 203 -27.70 -15.18 -6.03
C SER A 203 -28.10 -16.42 -5.22
N ASN A 204 -27.13 -17.15 -4.65
CA ASN A 204 -27.33 -18.37 -3.85
C ASN A 204 -27.00 -18.14 -2.37
N SER A 205 -26.73 -16.89 -1.96
CA SER A 205 -26.41 -16.56 -0.58
C SER A 205 -27.68 -16.22 0.21
N SER A 206 -27.77 -16.73 1.44
CA SER A 206 -28.74 -16.28 2.43
C SER A 206 -28.24 -15.09 3.26
N ILE A 207 -26.95 -14.71 3.08
CA ILE A 207 -26.33 -13.60 3.78
C ILE A 207 -26.71 -12.29 3.09
N ILE A 208 -27.07 -11.30 3.88
CA ILE A 208 -27.26 -9.92 3.44
C ILE A 208 -26.08 -9.12 3.99
N VAL A 209 -25.36 -8.42 3.11
CA VAL A 209 -24.27 -7.51 3.47
C VAL A 209 -24.71 -6.09 3.18
N ASP A 210 -24.96 -5.33 4.24
CA ASP A 210 -25.19 -3.88 4.15
C ASP A 210 -23.88 -3.15 4.45
N SER A 211 -23.46 -2.26 3.58
CA SER A 211 -22.20 -1.53 3.75
C SER A 211 -22.42 -0.04 3.95
N ILE A 212 -21.77 0.52 4.98
CA ILE A 212 -21.73 1.96 5.26
C ILE A 212 -20.32 2.50 5.06
N ASN A 213 -20.19 3.83 4.89
CA ASN A 213 -18.91 4.48 4.56
C ASN A 213 -18.18 3.82 3.39
N ASN A 214 -18.97 3.29 2.44
CA ASN A 214 -18.53 2.43 1.35
C ASN A 214 -18.21 3.26 0.07
N TYR A 215 -17.43 4.32 0.24
CA TYR A 215 -16.92 5.14 -0.86
C TYR A 215 -15.60 5.80 -0.47
N ILE A 216 -14.84 6.23 -1.47
CA ILE A 216 -13.54 6.89 -1.22
C ILE A 216 -13.79 8.31 -0.73
N ASN A 217 -13.34 8.60 0.50
CA ASN A 217 -13.26 9.96 1.00
C ASN A 217 -12.00 10.13 1.86
N PRO A 218 -10.97 10.81 1.34
CA PRO A 218 -9.68 10.93 2.03
C PRO A 218 -9.72 11.76 3.32
N ASN A 219 -10.83 12.44 3.61
CA ASN A 219 -11.01 13.22 4.83
C ASN A 219 -11.58 12.41 5.99
N PHE A 220 -12.03 11.16 5.75
CA PHE A 220 -12.65 10.29 6.76
C PHE A 220 -13.67 11.03 7.64
N PRO A 221 -14.75 11.62 7.04
CA PRO A 221 -15.69 12.44 7.79
C PRO A 221 -16.29 11.65 8.96
N ASP A 222 -16.44 12.34 10.10
CA ASP A 222 -16.99 11.82 11.35
C ASP A 222 -16.19 10.65 11.98
N ILE A 223 -15.04 10.31 11.43
CA ILE A 223 -14.13 9.30 11.97
C ILE A 223 -12.84 9.97 12.43
N ILE A 224 -12.55 9.90 13.73
CA ILE A 224 -11.33 10.48 14.31
C ILE A 224 -10.10 9.79 13.72
N ARG A 225 -10.16 8.46 13.61
CA ARG A 225 -9.20 7.62 12.89
C ARG A 225 -9.88 6.30 12.50
N PRO A 226 -9.53 5.70 11.35
CA PRO A 226 -10.20 4.50 10.85
C PRO A 226 -9.77 3.25 11.64
N GLU A 227 -10.26 3.15 12.86
CA GLU A 227 -10.11 2.02 13.78
C GLU A 227 -11.46 1.67 14.39
N PRO A 228 -11.73 0.39 14.69
CA PRO A 228 -12.92 -0.04 15.40
C PRO A 228 -12.80 0.30 16.91
N ILE A 229 -12.82 1.57 17.24
CA ILE A 229 -12.78 2.08 18.61
C ILE A 229 -14.16 2.57 19.01
N GLU A 230 -14.46 2.58 20.32
CA GLU A 230 -15.78 2.90 20.88
C GLU A 230 -16.40 4.19 20.31
N ILE A 231 -15.59 5.21 20.06
CA ILE A 231 -16.07 6.50 19.54
C ILE A 231 -16.49 6.44 18.05
N ASN A 232 -16.08 5.41 17.32
CA ASN A 232 -16.42 5.20 15.90
C ASN A 232 -17.57 4.16 15.74
N LEU A 233 -17.94 3.45 16.80
CA LEU A 233 -18.99 2.43 16.83
C LEU A 233 -20.29 2.99 17.38
#